data_48dff7bfb8592af4055b56e765698394
#
_entry.id   48dff7bfb8592af4055b56e765698394
#
_cell.length_a   1.000
_cell.length_b   1.000
_cell.length_c   1.000
_cell.angle_alpha   90.00
_cell.angle_beta   90.00
_cell.angle_gamma   90.00
#
_symmetry.space_group_name_H-M   'P 1'
#
loop_
_entity.id
_entity.type
_entity.pdbx_description
1 polymer ?
#
loop_
_entity_poly.entity_id
_entity_poly.type
_entity_poly.pdbx_seq_one_letter_code
_entity_poly.pdbx_strand_id
1 'polypeptide(L)'
;MPRLTIRVNVDRPREEMLALAQDLSKKLAELIGKPEQYIGIDIQTNQILCFSGDATAPCAFCQVTSIGNIDLEHNTAISAHLAGALEAAFGIAPNRYYCAFDDYERANMGWNGKTFANLSS
;
A
#
# COMPACT_ATOMS: atom_id res chain seq x y z
N MET A 1 3.76 -12.43 -0.20
CA MET A 1 2.40 -11.96 0.12
C MET A 1 2.42 -10.45 0.32
N PRO A 2 2.17 -9.65 -0.72
CA PRO A 2 2.18 -8.20 -0.58
C PRO A 2 0.83 -7.67 -0.08
N ARG A 3 0.90 -6.72 0.85
CA ARG A 3 -0.27 -5.96 1.28
C ARG A 3 0.10 -4.48 1.34
N LEU A 4 -0.73 -3.65 0.73
CA LEU A 4 -0.60 -2.20 0.77
C LEU A 4 -1.71 -1.64 1.62
N THR A 5 -1.35 -0.91 2.67
CA THR A 5 -2.29 -0.15 3.50
C THR A 5 -2.08 1.33 3.22
N ILE A 6 -3.17 2.04 2.95
CA ILE A 6 -3.19 3.48 2.71
C ILE A 6 -4.15 4.11 3.70
N ARG A 7 -3.63 5.02 4.53
CA ARG A 7 -4.46 5.83 5.44
C ARG A 7 -4.37 7.28 4.99
N VAL A 8 -5.51 7.90 4.77
CA VAL A 8 -5.60 9.31 4.34
C VAL A 8 -6.57 10.08 5.23
N ASN A 9 -6.36 11.38 5.35
CA ASN A 9 -7.27 12.28 6.08
C ASN A 9 -8.34 12.91 5.18
N VAL A 10 -8.41 12.47 3.92
CA VAL A 10 -9.39 12.94 2.94
C VAL A 10 -10.55 11.97 2.91
N ASP A 11 -11.78 12.50 2.75
CA ASP A 11 -12.98 11.68 2.55
C ASP A 11 -13.26 11.54 1.05
N ARG A 12 -13.65 10.32 0.63
CA ARG A 12 -13.99 10.02 -0.77
C ARG A 12 -15.13 9.01 -0.82
N PRO A 13 -15.97 9.05 -1.87
CA PRO A 13 -17.04 8.07 -2.03
C PRO A 13 -16.52 6.64 -2.07
N ARG A 14 -17.27 5.73 -1.47
CA ARG A 14 -16.88 4.32 -1.39
C ARG A 14 -16.60 3.70 -2.76
N GLU A 15 -17.43 4.00 -3.75
CA GLU A 15 -17.29 3.43 -5.10
C GLU A 15 -15.97 3.83 -5.75
N GLU A 16 -15.53 5.07 -5.53
CA GLU A 16 -14.24 5.51 -6.03
C GLU A 16 -13.09 4.75 -5.37
N MET A 17 -13.23 4.46 -4.06
CA MET A 17 -12.21 3.73 -3.32
C MET A 17 -12.16 2.26 -3.73
N LEU A 18 -13.31 1.64 -4.04
CA LEU A 18 -13.33 0.28 -4.57
C LEU A 18 -12.60 0.19 -5.91
N ALA A 19 -12.83 1.15 -6.80
CA ALA A 19 -12.14 1.20 -8.09
C ALA A 19 -10.63 1.43 -7.91
N LEU A 20 -10.25 2.35 -7.02
CA LEU A 20 -8.84 2.62 -6.72
C LEU A 20 -8.15 1.38 -6.17
N ALA A 21 -8.81 0.65 -5.26
CA ALA A 21 -8.25 -0.57 -4.69
C ALA A 21 -7.97 -1.62 -5.76
N GLN A 22 -8.89 -1.80 -6.71
CA GLN A 22 -8.71 -2.75 -7.81
C GLN A 22 -7.56 -2.34 -8.73
N ASP A 23 -7.44 -1.06 -9.05
CA ASP A 23 -6.35 -0.56 -9.88
C ASP A 23 -5.00 -0.71 -9.18
N LEU A 24 -4.95 -0.40 -7.88
CA LEU A 24 -3.74 -0.55 -7.08
C LEU A 24 -3.32 -2.02 -6.96
N SER A 25 -4.28 -2.94 -6.86
CA SER A 25 -3.99 -4.37 -6.80
C SER A 25 -3.22 -4.84 -8.03
N LYS A 26 -3.71 -4.49 -9.21
CA LYS A 26 -3.05 -4.84 -10.47
C LYS A 26 -1.66 -4.20 -10.57
N LYS A 27 -1.59 -2.92 -10.24
CA LYS A 27 -0.33 -2.18 -10.37
C LYS A 27 0.72 -2.65 -9.38
N LEU A 28 0.33 -2.91 -8.14
CA LEU A 28 1.25 -3.43 -7.14
C LEU A 28 1.80 -4.80 -7.55
N ALA A 29 0.95 -5.67 -8.09
CA ALA A 29 1.40 -6.98 -8.59
C ALA A 29 2.51 -6.82 -9.63
N GLU A 30 2.34 -5.90 -10.58
CA GLU A 30 3.34 -5.63 -11.61
C GLU A 30 4.63 -5.07 -11.00
N LEU A 31 4.51 -4.07 -10.12
CA LEU A 31 5.67 -3.37 -9.56
C LEU A 31 6.49 -4.25 -8.62
N ILE A 32 5.83 -5.10 -7.83
CA ILE A 32 6.52 -5.95 -6.86
C ILE A 32 6.87 -7.33 -7.44
N GLY A 33 6.34 -7.67 -8.61
CA GLY A 33 6.65 -8.94 -9.27
C GLY A 33 6.04 -10.14 -8.56
N LYS A 34 4.82 -10.01 -8.03
CA LYS A 34 4.10 -11.07 -7.33
C LYS A 34 2.74 -11.29 -8.01
N PRO A 35 2.18 -12.53 -7.96
CA PRO A 35 0.85 -12.78 -8.53
C PRO A 35 -0.24 -11.97 -7.84
N GLU A 36 -1.15 -11.41 -8.63
CA GLU A 36 -2.24 -10.57 -8.10
C GLU A 36 -3.13 -11.32 -7.11
N GLN A 37 -3.25 -12.65 -7.24
CA GLN A 37 -4.05 -13.45 -6.31
C GLN A 37 -3.59 -13.35 -4.84
N TYR A 38 -2.36 -12.88 -4.60
CA TYR A 38 -1.81 -12.71 -3.25
C TYR A 38 -1.76 -11.25 -2.80
N ILE A 39 -2.23 -10.33 -3.61
CA ILE A 39 -2.19 -8.90 -3.29
C ILE A 39 -3.35 -8.53 -2.38
N GLY A 40 -3.07 -7.84 -1.29
CA GLY A 40 -4.07 -7.23 -0.43
C GLY A 40 -3.96 -5.71 -0.50
N ILE A 41 -5.10 -5.03 -0.60
CA ILE A 41 -5.19 -3.57 -0.58
C ILE A 41 -6.15 -3.15 0.52
N ASP A 42 -5.71 -2.22 1.36
CA ASP A 42 -6.49 -1.68 2.47
C ASP A 42 -6.47 -0.15 2.37
N ILE A 43 -7.62 0.47 2.14
CA ILE A 43 -7.76 1.92 2.03
C ILE A 43 -8.63 2.41 3.17
N GLN A 44 -8.08 3.31 3.99
CA GLN A 44 -8.76 3.91 5.12
C GLN A 44 -8.83 5.42 4.91
N THR A 45 -10.02 5.93 4.60
CA THR A 45 -10.26 7.34 4.37
C THR A 45 -10.74 8.04 5.64
N ASN A 46 -10.76 9.36 5.62
CA ASN A 46 -11.31 10.21 6.68
C ASN A 46 -10.66 9.94 8.04
N GLN A 47 -9.36 9.68 8.03
CA GLN A 47 -8.59 9.45 9.26
C GLN A 47 -8.09 10.75 9.86
N ILE A 48 -7.83 10.74 11.15
CA ILE A 48 -7.20 11.87 11.83
C ILE A 48 -5.70 11.69 11.74
N LEU A 49 -5.05 12.47 10.89
CA LEU A 49 -3.62 12.42 10.63
C LEU A 49 -3.01 13.81 10.71
N CYS A 50 -1.79 13.89 11.23
CA CYS A 50 -1.03 15.13 11.28
C CYS A 50 0.32 14.87 10.63
N PHE A 51 0.68 15.69 9.66
CA PHE A 51 1.96 15.57 8.94
C PHE A 51 2.66 16.92 8.96
N SER A 52 3.90 16.95 9.41
CA SER A 52 4.68 18.19 9.57
C SER A 52 3.96 19.26 10.41
N GLY A 53 3.23 18.81 11.44
CA GLY A 53 2.49 19.71 12.33
C GLY A 53 1.19 20.26 11.75
N ASP A 54 0.77 19.82 10.55
CA ASP A 54 -0.46 20.24 9.88
C ASP A 54 -1.43 19.06 9.76
N ALA A 55 -2.57 19.18 10.43
CA ALA A 55 -3.61 18.15 10.43
C ALA A 55 -4.76 18.47 9.44
N THR A 56 -4.67 19.54 8.66
CA THR A 56 -5.74 19.97 7.76
C THR A 56 -5.45 19.70 6.29
N ALA A 57 -4.21 19.92 5.83
CA ALA A 57 -3.85 19.64 4.45
C ALA A 57 -3.84 18.12 4.20
N PRO A 58 -4.19 17.67 2.97
CA PRO A 58 -4.20 16.25 2.64
C PRO A 58 -2.85 15.59 2.89
N CYS A 59 -2.87 14.42 3.53
CA CYS A 59 -1.67 13.62 3.77
C CYS A 59 -2.01 12.14 3.84
N ALA A 60 -0.98 11.29 3.78
CA ALA A 60 -1.15 9.85 3.82
C ALA A 60 -0.02 9.17 4.59
N PHE A 61 -0.36 8.10 5.28
CA PHE A 61 0.59 7.13 5.80
C PHE A 61 0.29 5.78 5.16
N CYS A 62 1.29 5.23 4.47
CA CYS A 62 1.17 3.98 3.74
C CYS A 62 2.16 2.96 4.26
N GLN A 63 1.84 1.69 4.07
CA GLN A 63 2.72 0.60 4.44
C GLN A 63 2.59 -0.53 3.42
N VAL A 64 3.72 -1.03 2.95
CA VAL A 64 3.80 -2.22 2.10
C VAL A 64 4.48 -3.31 2.90
N THR A 65 3.79 -4.44 3.10
CA THR A 65 4.38 -5.63 3.68
C THR A 65 4.45 -6.71 2.62
N SER A 66 5.53 -7.44 2.55
CA SER A 66 5.70 -8.50 1.57
C SER A 66 6.68 -9.56 2.09
N ILE A 67 6.61 -10.73 1.49
CA ILE A 67 7.64 -11.76 1.64
C ILE A 67 8.53 -11.62 0.40
N GLY A 68 9.69 -11.01 0.58
CA GLY A 68 10.62 -10.76 -0.51
C GLY A 68 10.26 -9.54 -1.37
N ASN A 69 11.17 -9.18 -2.22
CA ASN A 69 11.09 -8.05 -3.16
C ASN A 69 10.91 -6.69 -2.45
N ILE A 70 11.37 -6.60 -1.23
CA ILE A 70 11.51 -5.36 -0.47
C ILE A 70 12.98 -4.96 -0.55
N ASP A 71 13.27 -4.04 -1.42
CA ASP A 71 14.62 -3.55 -1.70
C ASP A 71 14.54 -2.16 -2.32
N LEU A 72 15.67 -1.52 -2.51
CA LEU A 72 15.71 -0.14 -3.00
C LEU A 72 15.01 0.01 -4.36
N GLU A 73 15.24 -0.91 -5.27
CA GLU A 73 14.69 -0.83 -6.63
C GLU A 73 13.16 -0.95 -6.62
N HIS A 74 12.62 -2.00 -5.98
CA HIS A 74 11.18 -2.19 -5.89
C HIS A 74 10.51 -1.07 -5.10
N ASN A 75 11.08 -0.70 -3.94
CA ASN A 75 10.52 0.33 -3.08
C ASN A 75 10.46 1.69 -3.77
N THR A 76 11.51 2.03 -4.53
CA THR A 76 11.55 3.28 -5.30
C THR A 76 10.44 3.33 -6.34
N ALA A 77 10.23 2.25 -7.08
CA ALA A 77 9.19 2.17 -8.11
C ALA A 77 7.80 2.25 -7.49
N ILE A 78 7.58 1.55 -6.38
CA ILE A 78 6.29 1.57 -5.67
C ILE A 78 6.02 2.96 -5.10
N SER A 79 7.00 3.59 -4.46
CA SER A 79 6.85 4.92 -3.89
C SER A 79 6.53 5.96 -4.98
N ALA A 80 7.20 5.89 -6.13
CA ALA A 80 6.93 6.79 -7.24
C ALA A 80 5.49 6.63 -7.76
N HIS A 81 5.03 5.40 -7.90
CA HIS A 81 3.65 5.14 -8.33
C HIS A 81 2.63 5.65 -7.30
N LEU A 82 2.89 5.40 -6.02
CA LEU A 82 2.01 5.87 -4.94
C LEU A 82 1.91 7.40 -4.93
N ALA A 83 3.01 8.11 -5.13
CA ALA A 83 2.99 9.58 -5.16
C ALA A 83 1.99 10.09 -6.21
N GLY A 84 2.03 9.55 -7.42
CA GLY A 84 1.10 9.91 -8.48
C GLY A 84 -0.34 9.51 -8.19
N ALA A 85 -0.55 8.31 -7.66
CA ALA A 85 -1.88 7.80 -7.33
C ALA A 85 -2.52 8.60 -6.20
N LEU A 86 -1.76 8.95 -5.16
CA LEU A 86 -2.25 9.73 -4.03
C LEU A 86 -2.61 11.16 -4.45
N GLU A 87 -1.82 11.75 -5.33
CA GLU A 87 -2.11 13.08 -5.86
C GLU A 87 -3.40 13.06 -6.71
N ALA A 88 -3.52 12.09 -7.60
CA ALA A 88 -4.69 11.97 -8.48
C ALA A 88 -5.98 11.67 -7.71
N ALA A 89 -5.92 10.76 -6.74
CA ALA A 89 -7.12 10.31 -6.02
C ALA A 89 -7.51 11.25 -4.88
N PHE A 90 -6.55 11.87 -4.20
CA PHE A 90 -6.80 12.60 -2.95
C PHE A 90 -6.26 14.03 -2.93
N GLY A 91 -5.55 14.46 -3.96
CA GLY A 91 -4.92 15.77 -3.95
C GLY A 91 -3.77 15.87 -2.95
N ILE A 92 -3.13 14.76 -2.63
CA ILE A 92 -2.02 14.72 -1.68
C ILE A 92 -0.72 15.06 -2.41
N ALA A 93 -0.03 16.12 -1.95
CA ALA A 93 1.27 16.49 -2.51
C ALA A 93 2.31 15.40 -2.22
N PRO A 94 3.27 15.17 -3.13
CA PRO A 94 4.23 14.08 -2.97
C PRO A 94 5.15 14.21 -1.75
N ASN A 95 5.23 15.39 -1.13
CA ASN A 95 5.98 15.60 0.11
C ASN A 95 5.13 15.44 1.37
N ARG A 96 3.88 14.98 1.24
CA ARG A 96 2.97 14.82 2.36
C ARG A 96 2.49 13.37 2.52
N TYR A 97 3.34 12.41 2.21
CA TYR A 97 3.08 11.02 2.54
C TYR A 97 4.38 10.33 2.98
N TYR A 98 4.23 9.28 3.77
CA TYR A 98 5.26 8.30 4.01
C TYR A 98 4.76 6.94 3.56
N CYS A 99 5.67 6.11 3.05
CA CYS A 99 5.41 4.70 2.82
C CYS A 99 6.52 3.89 3.46
N ALA A 100 6.16 3.07 4.45
CA ALA A 100 7.09 2.15 5.07
C ALA A 100 7.04 0.81 4.33
N PHE A 101 8.18 0.12 4.26
CA PHE A 101 8.30 -1.17 3.58
C PHE A 101 8.85 -2.19 4.57
N ASP A 102 8.13 -3.31 4.73
CA ASP A 102 8.50 -4.38 5.65
C ASP A 102 8.64 -5.71 4.91
N ASP A 103 9.78 -6.34 5.07
CA ASP A 103 10.06 -7.67 4.53
C ASP A 103 9.80 -8.70 5.62
N TYR A 104 8.88 -9.64 5.35
CA TYR A 104 8.48 -10.64 6.31
C TYR A 104 9.09 -12.00 5.97
N GLU A 105 9.49 -12.75 7.00
CA GLU A 105 9.84 -14.16 6.86
C GLU A 105 8.59 -14.95 6.50
N ARG A 106 8.76 -16.03 5.72
CA ARG A 106 7.65 -16.89 5.29
C ARG A 106 6.89 -17.48 6.48
N ALA A 107 7.57 -17.76 7.58
CA ALA A 107 6.96 -18.30 8.79
C ALA A 107 6.05 -17.30 9.52
N ASN A 108 6.19 -16.02 9.20
CA ASN A 108 5.49 -14.95 9.91
C ASN A 108 4.29 -14.39 9.14
N MET A 109 3.87 -15.06 8.07
CA MET A 109 2.72 -14.67 7.28
C MET A 109 1.79 -15.87 7.08
N GLY A 110 0.58 -15.77 7.64
CA GLY A 110 -0.43 -16.81 7.54
C GLY A 110 -1.36 -16.64 6.34
N TRP A 111 -1.70 -17.74 5.69
CA TRP A 111 -2.62 -17.79 4.59
C TRP A 111 -3.16 -19.21 4.44
N ASN A 112 -4.45 -19.32 4.16
CA ASN A 112 -5.12 -20.61 3.90
C ASN A 112 -4.91 -21.63 5.03
N GLY A 113 -4.96 -21.16 6.28
CA GLY A 113 -4.82 -22.03 7.46
C GLY A 113 -3.41 -22.51 7.74
N LYS A 114 -2.41 -21.95 7.06
CA LYS A 114 -0.99 -22.31 7.19
C LYS A 114 -0.15 -21.05 7.23
N THR A 115 1.15 -21.18 7.29
CA THR A 115 2.07 -20.09 6.98
C THR A 115 2.68 -20.35 5.61
N PHE A 116 3.28 -19.32 5.01
CA PHE A 116 3.97 -19.51 3.73
C PHE A 116 5.20 -20.42 3.85
N ALA A 117 5.73 -20.62 5.05
CA ALA A 117 6.80 -21.58 5.28
C ALA A 117 6.32 -23.04 5.16
N ASN A 118 5.02 -23.29 5.35
CA ASN A 118 4.43 -24.63 5.23
C ASN A 118 4.06 -24.99 3.78
N LEU A 119 4.09 -24.02 2.86
CA LEU A 119 3.71 -24.25 1.47
C LEU A 119 4.90 -24.83 0.71
N SER A 120 4.61 -25.85 -0.10
CA SER A 120 5.60 -26.37 -1.04
C SER A 120 5.88 -25.32 -2.11
N SER A 121 7.14 -25.11 -2.38
CA SER A 121 7.55 -24.23 -3.47
C SER A 121 7.39 -24.89 -4.81
#